data_186490b6d7eccf8254f101aa11fdb9f9
#
_entry.id   186490b6d7eccf8254f101aa11fdb9f9
#
_cell.length_a   1.000
_cell.length_b   1.000
_cell.length_c   1.000
_cell.angle_alpha   90.00
_cell.angle_beta   90.00
_cell.angle_gamma   90.00
#
_symmetry.space_group_name_H-M   'P 1'
#
loop_
_entity.id
_entity.type
_entity.pdbx_description
1 polymer ?
#
loop_
_entity_poly.entity_id
_entity_poly.type
_entity_poly.pdbx_seq_one_letter_code
_entity_poly.pdbx_strand_id
1 'polypeptide(L)'
;MIWVFLSAIPIWSIYEYFTFWSFANNYITLISWDQYPIYLFVLFFLVPIIRDIHFYLTHRLLHTKFFYKIAHKVHHHNVNPGPWSGLAMHPVEHVIYFSGILIHWIIPSHPLIALWHIFHAGIAPHAGHSGFDKIVFKNGMHLHTGTYFHYLHHKYFECNYSGDTSNYLDKWFGTMHDGSDESHRKMLSRLKLS
;
A
#
# COMPACT_ATOMS: atom_id res chain seq x y z
N MET A 1 15.79 -12.13 -6.94
CA MET A 1 14.82 -11.72 -5.90
C MET A 1 15.47 -10.99 -4.72
N ILE A 2 16.57 -11.45 -4.10
CA ILE A 2 17.21 -10.81 -2.93
C ILE A 2 17.57 -9.34 -3.19
N TRP A 3 18.17 -9.01 -4.32
CA TRP A 3 18.56 -7.63 -4.67
C TRP A 3 17.37 -6.68 -4.78
N VAL A 4 16.24 -7.17 -5.26
CA VAL A 4 15.00 -6.39 -5.44
C VAL A 4 14.41 -6.06 -4.07
N PHE A 5 14.43 -6.98 -3.13
CA PHE A 5 14.03 -6.73 -1.75
C PHE A 5 14.98 -5.76 -1.03
N LEU A 6 16.30 -5.94 -1.21
CA LEU A 6 17.31 -5.10 -0.54
C LEU A 6 17.24 -3.62 -0.96
N SER A 7 16.72 -3.30 -2.13
CA SER A 7 16.55 -1.90 -2.56
C SER A 7 15.49 -1.14 -1.75
N ALA A 8 14.59 -1.82 -1.03
CA ALA A 8 13.64 -1.18 -0.14
C ALA A 8 14.33 -0.42 1.00
N ILE A 9 15.41 -1.01 1.57
CA ILE A 9 16.10 -0.47 2.74
C ILE A 9 16.66 0.94 2.47
N PRO A 10 17.54 1.17 1.47
CA PRO A 10 18.09 2.49 1.23
C PRO A 10 17.02 3.51 0.80
N ILE A 11 16.01 3.10 0.03
CA ILE A 11 14.96 4.01 -0.43
C ILE A 11 14.08 4.43 0.74
N TRP A 12 13.67 3.49 1.61
CA TRP A 12 12.99 3.79 2.87
C TRP A 12 13.81 4.77 3.71
N SER A 13 15.10 4.43 3.96
CA SER A 13 15.97 5.27 4.80
C SER A 13 16.14 6.69 4.25
N ILE A 14 16.19 6.85 2.92
CA ILE A 14 16.25 8.19 2.29
C ILE A 14 14.97 8.96 2.57
N TYR A 15 13.79 8.36 2.39
CA TYR A 15 12.51 9.02 2.67
C TYR A 15 12.36 9.37 4.15
N GLU A 16 12.72 8.46 5.04
CA GLU A 16 12.69 8.67 6.49
C GLU A 16 13.64 9.81 6.89
N TYR A 17 14.92 9.72 6.51
CA TYR A 17 15.91 10.76 6.79
C TYR A 17 15.48 12.13 6.27
N PHE A 18 15.05 12.21 5.01
CA PHE A 18 14.62 13.46 4.38
C PHE A 18 13.39 14.06 5.08
N THR A 19 12.45 13.23 5.50
CA THR A 19 11.27 13.69 6.25
C THR A 19 11.65 14.24 7.63
N PHE A 20 12.49 13.53 8.40
CA PHE A 20 12.95 14.02 9.69
C PHE A 20 13.83 15.27 9.59
N TRP A 21 14.72 15.30 8.59
CA TRP A 21 15.50 16.49 8.28
C TRP A 21 14.60 17.70 7.96
N SER A 22 13.52 17.48 7.23
CA SER A 22 12.56 18.53 6.87
C SER A 22 11.80 19.05 8.10
N PHE A 23 11.43 18.20 9.05
CA PHE A 23 10.89 18.63 10.32
C PHE A 23 11.90 19.47 11.13
N ALA A 24 13.14 19.00 11.24
CA ALA A 24 14.20 19.67 11.99
C ALA A 24 14.58 21.06 11.42
N ASN A 25 14.35 21.26 10.11
CA ASN A 25 14.65 22.52 9.42
C ASN A 25 13.39 23.35 9.08
N ASN A 26 12.23 23.03 9.69
CA ASN A 26 10.96 23.73 9.54
C ASN A 26 10.40 23.80 8.10
N TYR A 27 10.76 22.84 7.24
CA TYR A 27 10.12 22.66 5.91
C TYR A 27 8.77 21.95 6.01
N ILE A 28 8.56 21.18 7.08
CA ILE A 28 7.27 20.58 7.42
C ILE A 28 6.72 21.27 8.67
N THR A 29 5.44 21.66 8.64
CA THR A 29 4.78 22.25 9.82
C THR A 29 4.66 21.20 10.92
N LEU A 30 5.40 21.42 12.01
CA LEU A 30 5.37 20.57 13.18
C LEU A 30 4.16 20.92 14.06
N ILE A 31 3.39 19.89 14.43
CA ILE A 31 2.27 19.96 15.35
C ILE A 31 2.64 19.24 16.64
N SER A 32 2.49 19.94 17.78
CA SER A 32 2.78 19.41 19.11
C SER A 32 1.59 18.64 19.68
N TRP A 33 1.86 17.54 20.39
CA TRP A 33 0.86 16.76 21.11
C TRP A 33 0.18 17.58 22.23
N ASP A 34 0.91 18.49 22.87
CA ASP A 34 0.36 19.34 23.94
C ASP A 34 -0.67 20.34 23.43
N GLN A 35 -0.52 20.79 22.19
CA GLN A 35 -1.41 21.77 21.57
C GLN A 35 -2.58 21.13 20.81
N TYR A 36 -2.34 20.00 20.15
CA TYR A 36 -3.31 19.39 19.23
C TYR A 36 -3.45 17.85 19.42
N PRO A 37 -3.70 17.36 20.65
CA PRO A 37 -3.73 15.91 20.92
C PRO A 37 -4.82 15.18 20.13
N ILE A 38 -6.01 15.76 20.03
CA ILE A 38 -7.14 15.14 19.30
C ILE A 38 -6.84 15.03 17.81
N TYR A 39 -6.29 16.10 17.22
CA TYR A 39 -5.90 16.10 15.82
C TYR A 39 -4.88 15.01 15.52
N LEU A 40 -3.82 14.91 16.29
CA LEU A 40 -2.76 13.91 16.11
C LEU A 40 -3.27 12.50 16.38
N PHE A 41 -4.15 12.32 17.36
CA PHE A 41 -4.83 11.04 17.61
C PHE A 41 -5.67 10.60 16.41
N VAL A 42 -6.49 11.50 15.87
CA VAL A 42 -7.29 11.22 14.65
C VAL A 42 -6.38 10.93 13.46
N LEU A 43 -5.34 11.74 13.26
CA LEU A 43 -4.39 11.55 12.17
C LEU A 43 -3.68 10.20 12.24
N PHE A 44 -3.34 9.71 13.45
CA PHE A 44 -2.74 8.39 13.65
C PHE A 44 -3.61 7.27 13.04
N PHE A 45 -4.94 7.32 13.24
CA PHE A 45 -5.87 6.35 12.67
C PHE A 45 -6.20 6.60 11.19
N LEU A 46 -6.03 7.84 10.71
CA LEU A 46 -6.21 8.17 9.30
C LEU A 46 -5.02 7.75 8.43
N VAL A 47 -3.82 7.63 8.98
CA VAL A 47 -2.62 7.25 8.22
C VAL A 47 -2.79 5.97 7.42
N PRO A 48 -3.33 4.84 7.94
CA PRO A 48 -3.59 3.66 7.13
C PRO A 48 -4.52 3.93 5.95
N ILE A 49 -5.56 4.74 6.14
CA ILE A 49 -6.52 5.10 5.08
C ILE A 49 -5.85 5.95 4.01
N ILE A 50 -5.06 6.96 4.41
CA ILE A 50 -4.29 7.82 3.50
C ILE A 50 -3.31 6.97 2.69
N ARG A 51 -2.61 6.05 3.35
CA ARG A 51 -1.70 5.10 2.71
C ARG A 51 -2.42 4.21 1.70
N ASP A 52 -3.60 3.68 2.03
CA ASP A 52 -4.38 2.83 1.13
C ASP A 52 -4.85 3.58 -0.12
N ILE A 53 -5.28 4.84 0.03
CA ILE A 53 -5.64 5.70 -1.11
C ILE A 53 -4.41 5.94 -2.00
N HIS A 54 -3.27 6.32 -1.41
CA HIS A 54 -2.02 6.51 -2.13
C HIS A 54 -1.62 5.22 -2.85
N PHE A 55 -1.64 4.09 -2.16
CA PHE A 55 -1.30 2.78 -2.72
C PHE A 55 -2.20 2.43 -3.91
N TYR A 56 -3.51 2.57 -3.78
CA TYR A 56 -4.43 2.31 -4.89
C TYR A 56 -4.09 3.13 -6.15
N LEU A 57 -3.85 4.43 -5.97
CA LEU A 57 -3.53 5.33 -7.09
C LEU A 57 -2.19 4.98 -7.74
N THR A 58 -1.15 4.79 -6.93
CA THR A 58 0.18 4.44 -7.41
C THR A 58 0.23 3.02 -7.99
N HIS A 59 -0.50 2.08 -7.44
CA HIS A 59 -0.61 0.72 -7.94
C HIS A 59 -1.30 0.67 -9.31
N ARG A 60 -2.36 1.44 -9.51
CA ARG A 60 -2.96 1.61 -10.84
C ARG A 60 -2.01 2.28 -11.84
N LEU A 61 -1.22 3.25 -11.39
CA LEU A 61 -0.17 3.85 -12.22
C LEU A 61 0.87 2.79 -12.62
N LEU A 62 1.29 1.94 -11.68
CA LEU A 62 2.25 0.86 -11.91
C LEU A 62 1.73 -0.20 -12.90
N HIS A 63 0.41 -0.39 -13.00
CA HIS A 63 -0.22 -1.25 -13.99
C HIS A 63 -0.35 -0.63 -15.39
N THR A 64 0.01 0.64 -15.60
CA THR A 64 0.11 1.19 -16.96
C THR A 64 1.20 0.47 -17.76
N LYS A 65 1.04 0.35 -19.08
CA LYS A 65 1.96 -0.38 -19.96
C LYS A 65 3.43 -0.02 -19.76
N PHE A 66 3.71 1.26 -19.53
CA PHE A 66 5.07 1.76 -19.32
C PHE A 66 5.64 1.30 -17.96
N PHE A 67 4.99 1.64 -16.85
CA PHE A 67 5.49 1.32 -15.52
C PHE A 67 5.45 -0.17 -15.21
N TYR A 68 4.46 -0.90 -15.73
CA TYR A 68 4.43 -2.35 -15.60
C TYR A 68 5.66 -3.00 -16.20
N LYS A 69 6.03 -2.60 -17.43
CA LYS A 69 7.18 -3.18 -18.15
C LYS A 69 8.51 -2.90 -17.46
N ILE A 70 8.72 -1.69 -16.94
CA ILE A 70 10.01 -1.27 -16.37
C ILE A 70 10.17 -1.62 -14.89
N ALA A 71 9.09 -1.74 -14.13
CA ALA A 71 9.15 -1.92 -12.68
C ALA A 71 8.24 -3.05 -12.16
N HIS A 72 6.94 -2.91 -12.31
CA HIS A 72 5.94 -3.69 -11.57
C HIS A 72 5.87 -5.17 -11.98
N LYS A 73 6.26 -5.50 -13.21
CA LYS A 73 6.39 -6.89 -13.68
C LYS A 73 7.27 -7.74 -12.75
N VAL A 74 8.27 -7.13 -12.08
CA VAL A 74 9.15 -7.83 -11.15
C VAL A 74 8.37 -8.33 -9.94
N HIS A 75 7.49 -7.49 -9.39
CA HIS A 75 6.60 -7.84 -8.28
C HIS A 75 5.63 -8.96 -8.67
N HIS A 76 5.03 -8.86 -9.84
CA HIS A 76 4.09 -9.84 -10.40
C HIS A 76 4.71 -11.15 -10.92
N HIS A 77 6.03 -11.32 -10.87
CA HIS A 77 6.62 -12.65 -11.04
C HIS A 77 6.19 -13.63 -9.95
N ASN A 78 5.75 -13.14 -8.79
CA ASN A 78 5.15 -13.92 -7.73
C ASN A 78 3.63 -14.08 -7.95
N VAL A 79 3.23 -15.02 -8.76
CA VAL A 79 1.79 -15.36 -8.97
C VAL A 79 1.15 -16.04 -7.75
N ASN A 80 1.96 -16.57 -6.85
CA ASN A 80 1.55 -17.13 -5.56
C ASN A 80 2.35 -16.44 -4.45
N PRO A 81 1.90 -15.26 -3.99
CA PRO A 81 2.64 -14.44 -3.04
C PRO A 81 2.83 -15.12 -1.69
N GLY A 82 3.95 -14.85 -1.05
CA GLY A 82 4.25 -15.22 0.32
C GLY A 82 4.78 -14.00 1.10
N PRO A 83 4.80 -14.02 2.44
CA PRO A 83 5.10 -12.83 3.26
C PRO A 83 6.37 -12.10 2.83
N TRP A 84 7.41 -12.84 2.48
CA TRP A 84 8.70 -12.29 2.05
C TRP A 84 8.68 -11.64 0.67
N SER A 85 7.60 -11.82 -0.10
CA SER A 85 7.46 -11.19 -1.42
C SER A 85 6.79 -9.81 -1.38
N GLY A 86 6.30 -9.38 -0.21
CA GLY A 86 5.57 -8.11 -0.08
C GLY A 86 6.36 -6.90 -0.56
N LEU A 87 7.66 -6.83 -0.24
CA LEU A 87 8.57 -5.78 -0.72
C LEU A 87 9.54 -6.27 -1.81
N ALA A 88 9.24 -7.39 -2.49
CA ALA A 88 10.02 -7.83 -3.64
C ALA A 88 9.63 -7.01 -4.89
N MET A 89 10.01 -5.75 -4.89
CA MET A 89 9.66 -4.73 -5.87
C MET A 89 10.91 -4.17 -6.56
N HIS A 90 10.76 -3.65 -7.77
CA HIS A 90 11.82 -2.94 -8.46
C HIS A 90 12.14 -1.61 -7.73
N PRO A 91 13.41 -1.10 -7.73
CA PRO A 91 13.74 0.17 -7.07
C PRO A 91 12.85 1.35 -7.47
N VAL A 92 12.47 1.47 -8.74
CA VAL A 92 11.52 2.49 -9.21
C VAL A 92 10.16 2.36 -8.53
N GLU A 93 9.71 1.14 -8.32
CA GLU A 93 8.46 0.87 -7.60
C GLU A 93 8.57 1.27 -6.13
N HIS A 94 9.69 0.97 -5.45
CA HIS A 94 9.93 1.42 -4.09
C HIS A 94 9.89 2.94 -3.95
N VAL A 95 10.47 3.68 -4.91
CA VAL A 95 10.40 5.15 -4.92
C VAL A 95 8.95 5.62 -4.98
N ILE A 96 8.15 5.07 -5.89
CA ILE A 96 6.74 5.42 -6.04
C ILE A 96 5.95 4.98 -4.78
N TYR A 97 6.20 3.78 -4.29
CA TYR A 97 5.50 3.19 -3.15
C TYR A 97 5.70 3.97 -1.85
N PHE A 98 6.95 4.30 -1.50
CA PHE A 98 7.25 5.04 -0.27
C PHE A 98 6.97 6.53 -0.37
N SER A 99 6.68 7.08 -1.57
CA SER A 99 6.34 8.48 -1.73
C SER A 99 5.09 8.94 -0.95
N GLY A 100 4.27 8.00 -0.47
CA GLY A 100 3.10 8.31 0.37
C GLY A 100 3.43 9.15 1.60
N ILE A 101 4.65 9.00 2.17
CA ILE A 101 5.09 9.79 3.32
C ILE A 101 5.15 11.29 3.02
N LEU A 102 5.30 11.69 1.75
CA LEU A 102 5.38 13.10 1.34
C LEU A 102 4.09 13.89 1.61
N ILE A 103 2.98 13.20 1.94
CA ILE A 103 1.74 13.85 2.37
C ILE A 103 1.95 14.73 3.61
N HIS A 104 2.92 14.41 4.46
CA HIS A 104 3.24 15.17 5.68
C HIS A 104 3.82 16.56 5.38
N TRP A 105 4.24 16.87 4.14
CA TRP A 105 4.59 18.22 3.71
C TRP A 105 3.38 19.08 3.39
N ILE A 106 2.22 18.45 3.18
CA ILE A 106 0.96 19.13 2.87
C ILE A 106 0.08 19.19 4.12
N ILE A 107 0.03 18.09 4.88
CA ILE A 107 -0.77 17.98 6.11
C ILE A 107 0.14 18.23 7.31
N PRO A 108 -0.09 19.29 8.12
CA PRO A 108 0.67 19.52 9.35
C PRO A 108 0.69 18.28 10.24
N SER A 109 1.86 17.88 10.72
CA SER A 109 2.01 16.58 11.35
C SER A 109 3.06 16.61 12.48
N HIS A 110 3.26 15.45 13.08
CA HIS A 110 4.29 15.17 14.07
C HIS A 110 5.25 14.11 13.56
N PRO A 111 6.56 14.16 13.84
CA PRO A 111 7.53 13.15 13.39
C PRO A 111 7.12 11.71 13.70
N LEU A 112 6.52 11.45 14.87
CA LEU A 112 6.03 10.10 15.22
C LEU A 112 4.89 9.63 14.32
N ILE A 113 4.06 10.52 13.81
CA ILE A 113 2.99 10.15 12.84
C ILE A 113 3.60 9.84 11.48
N ALA A 114 4.60 10.59 11.03
CA ALA A 114 5.33 10.30 9.81
C ALA A 114 6.11 8.97 9.91
N LEU A 115 6.72 8.70 11.07
CA LEU A 115 7.37 7.42 11.36
C LEU A 115 6.36 6.27 11.32
N TRP A 116 5.19 6.44 11.94
CA TRP A 116 4.09 5.47 11.85
C TRP A 116 3.68 5.20 10.40
N HIS A 117 3.58 6.25 9.58
CA HIS A 117 3.19 6.12 8.17
C HIS A 117 4.18 5.24 7.39
N ILE A 118 5.48 5.55 7.46
CA ILE A 118 6.47 4.78 6.70
C ILE A 118 6.62 3.37 7.25
N PHE A 119 6.51 3.18 8.56
CA PHE A 119 6.52 1.88 9.21
C PHE A 119 5.32 1.01 8.78
N HIS A 120 4.12 1.61 8.77
CA HIS A 120 2.92 0.94 8.27
C HIS A 120 3.06 0.56 6.78
N ALA A 121 3.63 1.45 5.96
CA ALA A 121 3.92 1.15 4.57
C ALA A 121 4.91 -0.02 4.42
N GLY A 122 5.87 -0.17 5.33
CA GLY A 122 6.81 -1.29 5.33
C GLY A 122 6.19 -2.63 5.71
N ILE A 123 5.23 -2.64 6.65
CA ILE A 123 4.65 -3.88 7.19
C ILE A 123 3.45 -4.36 6.36
N ALA A 124 2.61 -3.46 5.88
CA ALA A 124 1.36 -3.82 5.21
C ALA A 124 1.53 -4.79 4.02
N PRO A 125 2.55 -4.68 3.14
CA PRO A 125 2.74 -5.64 2.06
C PRO A 125 3.03 -7.07 2.53
N HIS A 126 3.73 -7.22 3.66
CA HIS A 126 3.99 -8.54 4.25
C HIS A 126 2.71 -9.19 4.76
N ALA A 127 1.83 -8.38 5.37
CA ALA A 127 0.50 -8.84 5.81
C ALA A 127 -0.36 -9.22 4.60
N GLY A 128 -0.44 -8.38 3.58
CA GLY A 128 -1.18 -8.63 2.33
C GLY A 128 -0.73 -9.89 1.58
N HIS A 129 0.54 -10.27 1.71
CA HIS A 129 1.13 -11.46 1.11
C HIS A 129 1.18 -12.68 2.05
N SER A 130 0.64 -12.59 3.27
CA SER A 130 0.79 -13.64 4.30
C SER A 130 0.03 -14.95 4.01
N GLY A 131 -0.99 -14.90 3.16
CA GLY A 131 -1.87 -16.04 2.88
C GLY A 131 -2.98 -16.24 3.93
N PHE A 132 -3.00 -15.42 5.00
CA PHE A 132 -4.05 -15.49 6.04
C PHE A 132 -5.16 -14.49 5.74
N ASP A 133 -6.31 -14.98 5.29
CA ASP A 133 -7.45 -14.13 4.90
C ASP A 133 -8.15 -13.45 6.09
N LYS A 134 -8.02 -14.02 7.29
CA LYS A 134 -8.68 -13.49 8.47
C LYS A 134 -7.93 -13.80 9.76
N ILE A 135 -8.07 -12.91 10.73
CA ILE A 135 -7.69 -13.11 12.13
C ILE A 135 -8.93 -13.57 12.88
N VAL A 136 -8.85 -14.72 13.52
CA VAL A 136 -9.97 -15.28 14.30
C VAL A 136 -9.69 -15.08 15.79
N PHE A 137 -10.62 -14.43 16.49
CA PHE A 137 -10.57 -14.22 17.93
C PHE A 137 -11.17 -15.41 18.70
N LYS A 138 -10.81 -15.55 19.99
CA LYS A 138 -11.28 -16.65 20.85
C LYS A 138 -12.82 -16.74 20.98
N ASN A 139 -13.52 -15.62 20.83
CA ASN A 139 -14.99 -15.54 20.86
C ASN A 139 -15.66 -15.84 19.50
N GLY A 140 -14.90 -16.28 18.50
CA GLY A 140 -15.42 -16.58 17.16
C GLY A 140 -15.56 -15.37 16.23
N MET A 141 -15.39 -14.14 16.73
CA MET A 141 -15.30 -12.96 15.86
C MET A 141 -14.08 -13.06 14.95
N HIS A 142 -14.15 -12.47 13.77
CA HIS A 142 -13.02 -12.45 12.85
C HIS A 142 -12.89 -11.08 12.16
N LEU A 143 -11.65 -10.73 11.83
CA LEU A 143 -11.30 -9.56 11.04
C LEU A 143 -10.67 -10.04 9.73
N HIS A 144 -11.22 -9.64 8.59
CA HIS A 144 -10.61 -9.92 7.30
C HIS A 144 -9.35 -9.08 7.10
N THR A 145 -8.30 -9.70 6.58
CA THR A 145 -6.99 -9.07 6.30
C THR A 145 -6.85 -8.61 4.86
N GLY A 146 -7.80 -8.96 3.98
CA GLY A 146 -7.77 -8.62 2.56
C GLY A 146 -6.79 -9.44 1.71
N THR A 147 -6.04 -10.33 2.29
CA THR A 147 -5.00 -11.13 1.60
C THR A 147 -5.54 -11.92 0.41
N TYR A 148 -6.76 -12.43 0.48
CA TYR A 148 -7.39 -13.14 -0.63
C TYR A 148 -7.60 -12.25 -1.85
N PHE A 149 -7.98 -10.99 -1.66
CA PHE A 149 -8.16 -10.05 -2.76
C PHE A 149 -6.83 -9.70 -3.43
N HIS A 150 -5.78 -9.57 -2.63
CA HIS A 150 -4.43 -9.34 -3.15
C HIS A 150 -3.87 -10.57 -3.88
N TYR A 151 -4.14 -11.78 -3.39
CA TYR A 151 -3.86 -13.01 -4.13
C TYR A 151 -4.57 -13.06 -5.49
N LEU A 152 -5.85 -12.69 -5.56
CA LEU A 152 -6.58 -12.59 -6.83
C LEU A 152 -5.98 -11.53 -7.76
N HIS A 153 -5.46 -10.44 -7.20
CA HIS A 153 -4.73 -9.43 -7.96
C HIS A 153 -3.47 -10.03 -8.62
N HIS A 154 -2.62 -10.70 -7.87
CA HIS A 154 -1.45 -11.39 -8.42
C HIS A 154 -1.79 -12.47 -9.45
N LYS A 155 -2.94 -13.11 -9.29
CA LYS A 155 -3.40 -14.16 -10.21
C LYS A 155 -3.96 -13.60 -11.54
N TYR A 156 -4.70 -12.49 -11.48
CA TYR A 156 -5.46 -11.95 -12.62
C TYR A 156 -4.95 -10.59 -13.12
N PHE A 157 -4.11 -9.91 -12.38
CA PHE A 157 -3.43 -8.63 -12.66
C PHE A 157 -4.34 -7.40 -12.73
N GLU A 158 -5.47 -7.47 -13.41
CA GLU A 158 -6.32 -6.33 -13.76
C GLU A 158 -7.53 -6.18 -12.83
N CYS A 159 -7.36 -6.47 -11.53
CA CYS A 159 -8.39 -6.35 -10.50
C CYS A 159 -7.76 -6.10 -9.13
N ASN A 160 -8.56 -5.67 -8.15
CA ASN A 160 -8.18 -5.55 -6.73
C ASN A 160 -6.89 -4.76 -6.48
N TYR A 161 -6.79 -3.57 -7.04
CA TYR A 161 -5.60 -2.72 -6.91
C TYR A 161 -5.39 -2.16 -5.49
N SER A 162 -6.41 -2.17 -4.61
CA SER A 162 -6.27 -1.75 -3.20
C SER A 162 -5.33 -2.67 -2.41
N GLY A 163 -5.24 -3.93 -2.79
CA GLY A 163 -4.25 -4.88 -2.27
C GLY A 163 -4.43 -5.36 -0.84
N ASP A 164 -5.10 -4.62 0.03
CA ASP A 164 -5.16 -4.89 1.46
C ASP A 164 -6.58 -4.93 2.04
N THR A 165 -6.78 -4.26 3.16
CA THR A 165 -7.95 -4.39 4.03
C THR A 165 -9.21 -3.71 3.51
N SER A 166 -9.07 -2.71 2.64
CA SER A 166 -10.20 -1.93 2.17
C SER A 166 -10.37 -2.03 0.65
N ASN A 167 -11.33 -2.83 0.20
CA ASN A 167 -11.67 -2.90 -1.24
C ASN A 167 -12.67 -1.79 -1.67
N TYR A 168 -12.80 -0.70 -0.89
CA TYR A 168 -13.76 0.36 -1.20
C TYR A 168 -13.45 1.05 -2.53
N LEU A 169 -12.18 1.33 -2.80
CA LEU A 169 -11.76 1.95 -4.04
C LEU A 169 -11.97 1.02 -5.24
N ASP A 170 -11.68 -0.28 -5.09
CA ASP A 170 -11.96 -1.26 -6.14
C ASP A 170 -13.46 -1.40 -6.42
N LYS A 171 -14.30 -1.36 -5.39
CA LYS A 171 -15.77 -1.31 -5.56
C LYS A 171 -16.20 -0.04 -6.28
N TRP A 172 -15.69 1.10 -5.87
CA TRP A 172 -16.03 2.41 -6.44
C TRP A 172 -15.65 2.53 -7.90
N PHE A 173 -14.47 2.03 -8.25
CA PHE A 173 -13.93 2.13 -9.62
C PHE A 173 -14.24 0.87 -10.47
N GLY A 174 -15.04 -0.07 -9.95
CA GLY A 174 -15.46 -1.26 -10.69
C GLY A 174 -14.32 -2.25 -10.99
N THR A 175 -13.26 -2.24 -10.17
CA THR A 175 -12.10 -3.13 -10.32
C THR A 175 -12.10 -4.28 -9.32
N MET A 176 -13.14 -4.38 -8.49
CA MET A 176 -13.24 -5.47 -7.52
C MET A 176 -13.50 -6.82 -8.18
N HIS A 177 -12.79 -7.84 -7.70
CA HIS A 177 -12.95 -9.25 -8.05
C HIS A 177 -13.00 -10.07 -6.75
N ASP A 178 -14.09 -10.80 -6.54
CA ASP A 178 -14.33 -11.57 -5.31
C ASP A 178 -14.03 -13.08 -5.45
N GLY A 179 -13.48 -13.49 -6.61
CA GLY A 179 -13.18 -14.87 -6.95
C GLY A 179 -14.29 -15.61 -7.67
N SER A 180 -15.48 -15.02 -7.82
CA SER A 180 -16.62 -15.65 -8.54
C SER A 180 -16.45 -15.58 -10.05
N ASP A 181 -17.10 -16.51 -10.76
CA ASP A 181 -17.17 -16.52 -12.22
C ASP A 181 -17.84 -15.25 -12.78
N GLU A 182 -18.76 -14.66 -12.03
CA GLU A 182 -19.41 -13.41 -12.42
C GLU A 182 -18.41 -12.25 -12.42
N SER A 183 -17.65 -12.08 -11.35
CA SER A 183 -16.61 -11.07 -11.25
C SER A 183 -15.53 -11.27 -12.34
N HIS A 184 -15.19 -12.53 -12.63
CA HIS A 184 -14.24 -12.84 -13.68
C HIS A 184 -14.75 -12.41 -15.06
N ARG A 185 -16.03 -12.72 -15.40
CA ARG A 185 -16.66 -12.25 -16.64
C ARG A 185 -16.72 -10.73 -16.73
N LYS A 186 -17.04 -10.04 -15.63
CA LYS A 186 -17.05 -8.56 -15.58
C LYS A 186 -15.65 -7.98 -15.85
N MET A 187 -14.62 -8.55 -15.24
CA MET A 187 -13.23 -8.14 -15.48
C MET A 187 -12.85 -8.32 -16.96
N LEU A 188 -13.10 -9.49 -17.57
CA LEU A 188 -12.81 -9.75 -18.97
C LEU A 188 -13.57 -8.84 -19.93
N SER A 189 -14.83 -8.49 -19.63
CA SER A 189 -15.61 -7.56 -20.45
C SER A 189 -15.02 -6.16 -20.43
N ARG A 190 -14.55 -5.68 -19.26
CA ARG A 190 -13.86 -4.40 -19.12
C ARG A 190 -12.58 -4.33 -19.96
N LEU A 191 -11.78 -5.40 -19.96
CA LEU A 191 -10.52 -5.47 -20.72
C LEU A 191 -10.72 -5.52 -22.26
N LYS A 192 -11.88 -5.96 -22.72
CA LYS A 192 -12.21 -5.92 -24.17
C LYS A 192 -12.65 -4.54 -24.65
N LEU A 193 -13.02 -3.65 -23.73
CA LEU A 193 -13.45 -2.27 -24.03
C LEU A 193 -12.33 -1.25 -23.89
N SER A 194 -11.19 -1.63 -23.35
CA SER A 194 -9.98 -0.82 -23.18
C SER A 194 -8.94 -1.11 -24.25
#